data_c571803e31c199c39bc72eaadf5c94c2
#
_entry.id   c571803e31c199c39bc72eaadf5c94c2
#
_cell.length_a   1.000
_cell.length_b   1.000
_cell.length_c   1.000
_cell.angle_alpha   90.00
_cell.angle_beta   90.00
_cell.angle_gamma   90.00
#
_symmetry.space_group_name_H-M   'P 1'
#
loop_
_entity.id
_entity.type
_entity.pdbx_description
1 polymer ?
#
loop_
_entity_poly.entity_id
_entity_poly.type
_entity_poly.pdbx_seq_one_letter_code
_entity_poly.pdbx_strand_id
1 'polypeptide(L)' 'MRIAIGAPGNGALLKDALAERLAEDGRVSDVLDLSTPEITYPEVSFQVARAVAEGRVDRGLLICGTGVGTAIA' A
#
# COMPACT_ATOMS: atom_id res chain seq x y z
N MET A 1 -2.33 14.34 0.53
CA MET A 1 -2.56 13.10 1.32
C MET A 1 -1.41 12.14 1.08
N ARG A 2 -0.86 11.59 2.13
CA ARG A 2 0.20 10.59 2.05
C ARG A 2 -0.44 9.21 2.13
N ILE A 3 -0.03 8.28 1.28
CA ILE A 3 -0.61 6.95 1.20
C ILE A 3 0.49 5.89 1.32
N ALA A 4 0.28 4.91 2.19
CA ALA A 4 1.10 3.70 2.21
C ALA A 4 0.42 2.64 1.37
N ILE A 5 1.21 1.88 0.61
CA ILE A 5 0.70 0.78 -0.20
C ILE A 5 1.57 -0.45 0.05
N GLY A 6 0.93 -1.60 0.06
CA GLY A 6 1.64 -2.86 0.26
C GLY A 6 0.92 -4.02 -0.37
N ALA A 7 1.69 -5.01 -0.84
CA ALA A 7 1.17 -6.24 -1.40
C ALA A 7 2.17 -7.37 -1.20
N PRO A 8 1.69 -8.62 -1.00
CA PRO A 8 2.57 -9.78 -1.14
C PRO A 8 2.97 -9.96 -2.60
N GLY A 9 3.97 -10.82 -2.87
CA GLY A 9 4.55 -10.96 -4.19
C GLY A 9 3.56 -11.24 -5.32
N ASN A 10 2.49 -11.98 -5.06
CA ASN A 10 1.47 -12.28 -6.06
C ASN A 10 0.53 -11.10 -6.37
N GLY A 11 0.62 -10.02 -5.62
CA GLY A 11 -0.12 -8.78 -5.88
C GLY A 11 0.73 -7.65 -6.44
N ALA A 12 2.00 -7.92 -6.73
CA ALA A 12 2.96 -6.87 -7.07
C ALA A 12 2.60 -6.10 -8.35
N LEU A 13 2.11 -6.78 -9.37
CA LEU A 13 1.76 -6.11 -10.64
C LEU A 13 0.63 -5.11 -10.46
N LEU A 14 -0.42 -5.51 -9.73
CA LEU A 14 -1.52 -4.61 -9.45
C LEU A 14 -1.10 -3.47 -8.53
N LYS A 15 -0.28 -3.78 -7.53
CA LYS A 15 0.26 -2.77 -6.62
C LYS A 15 1.05 -1.71 -7.38
N ASP A 16 1.92 -2.13 -8.30
CA ASP A 16 2.73 -1.19 -9.10
C ASP A 16 1.85 -0.30 -9.98
N ALA A 17 0.83 -0.87 -10.60
CA ALA A 17 -0.11 -0.11 -11.43
C ALA A 17 -0.89 0.92 -10.60
N LEU A 18 -1.32 0.55 -9.39
CA LEU A 18 -2.01 1.47 -8.48
C LEU A 18 -1.08 2.55 -7.96
N ALA A 19 0.16 2.22 -7.63
CA ALA A 19 1.13 3.19 -7.15
C ALA A 19 1.39 4.27 -8.22
N GLU A 20 1.50 3.89 -9.49
CA GLU A 20 1.63 4.85 -10.60
C GLU A 20 0.43 5.78 -10.67
N ARG A 21 -0.78 5.23 -10.59
CA ARG A 21 -2.00 6.04 -10.65
C ARG A 21 -2.12 6.98 -9.47
N LEU A 22 -1.78 6.52 -8.29
CA LEU A 22 -1.82 7.36 -7.10
C LEU A 22 -0.80 8.50 -7.19
N ALA A 23 0.37 8.24 -7.76
CA ALA A 23 1.40 9.27 -7.93
C ALA A 23 0.95 10.38 -8.89
N GLU A 24 0.04 10.08 -9.81
CA GLU A 24 -0.52 11.06 -10.75
C GLU A 24 -1.73 11.82 -10.20
N ASP A 25 -2.30 11.37 -9.07
CA ASP A 25 -3.47 12.01 -8.46
C ASP A 25 -3.03 13.25 -7.68
N GLY A 26 -3.57 14.40 -8.04
CA GLY A 26 -3.21 15.67 -7.39
C GLY A 26 -3.56 15.75 -5.90
N ARG A 27 -4.40 14.84 -5.39
CA ARG A 27 -4.74 14.77 -3.97
C ARG A 27 -3.71 13.97 -3.17
N VAL A 28 -2.83 13.23 -3.84
CA VAL A 28 -1.82 12.40 -3.22
C VAL A 28 -0.47 13.12 -3.29
N SER A 29 0.10 13.40 -2.13
CA SER A 29 1.39 14.10 -2.05
C SER A 29 2.57 13.14 -2.02
N ASP A 30 2.37 11.91 -1.54
CA ASP A 30 3.42 10.91 -1.46
C ASP A 30 2.82 9.50 -1.41
N VAL A 31 3.54 8.54 -1.98
CA VAL A 31 3.18 7.12 -1.94
C VAL A 31 4.35 6.35 -1.36
N LEU A 32 4.12 5.72 -0.20
CA LEU A 32 5.11 4.92 0.48
C LEU A 32 4.83 3.43 0.22
N ASP A 33 5.68 2.79 -0.56
CA ASP A 33 5.57 1.37 -0.85
C ASP A 33 6.32 0.57 0.22
N LEU A 34 5.58 -0.18 1.02
CA LEU A 34 6.12 -0.99 2.10
C LEU A 34 6.32 -2.45 1.71
N SER A 35 6.09 -2.78 0.44
CA SER A 35 6.28 -4.14 -0.07
C SER A 35 7.76 -4.48 -0.23
N THR A 36 8.10 -5.74 0.03
CA THR A 36 9.38 -6.32 -0.33
C THR A 36 9.13 -7.61 -1.10
N PRO A 37 10.09 -8.12 -1.90
CA PRO A 37 9.82 -9.28 -2.77
C PRO A 37 9.31 -10.53 -2.06
N GLU A 38 9.68 -10.73 -0.81
CA GLU A 38 9.32 -11.93 -0.06
C GLU A 38 8.36 -11.67 1.11
N ILE A 39 7.82 -10.48 1.20
CA ILE A 39 6.94 -10.14 2.32
C ILE A 39 5.64 -10.94 2.25
N THR A 40 5.18 -11.44 3.39
CA THR A 40 3.90 -12.13 3.49
C THR A 40 2.77 -11.13 3.69
N TYR A 41 1.54 -11.56 3.40
CA TYR A 41 0.37 -10.72 3.58
C TYR A 41 0.21 -10.23 5.04
N PRO A 42 0.35 -11.07 6.07
CA PRO A 42 0.29 -10.59 7.45
C PRO A 42 1.37 -9.55 7.78
N GLU A 43 2.58 -9.74 7.29
CA GLU A 43 3.68 -8.81 7.55
C GLU A 43 3.43 -7.45 6.90
N VAL A 44 3.05 -7.43 5.63
CA VAL A 44 2.80 -6.17 4.93
C VAL A 44 1.57 -5.47 5.48
N SER A 45 0.55 -6.22 5.89
CA SER A 45 -0.65 -5.66 6.54
C SER A 45 -0.29 -4.96 7.83
N PHE A 46 0.54 -5.57 8.65
CA PHE A 46 1.01 -4.99 9.90
C PHE A 46 1.81 -3.70 9.64
N GLN A 47 2.70 -3.73 8.65
CA GLN A 47 3.53 -2.57 8.31
C GLN A 47 2.68 -1.39 7.84
N VAL A 48 1.69 -1.63 6.98
CA VAL A 48 0.81 -0.59 6.48
C VAL A 48 -0.06 -0.03 7.61
N ALA A 49 -0.66 -0.90 8.42
CA ALA A 49 -1.47 -0.47 9.54
C ALA A 49 -0.67 0.35 10.54
N ARG A 50 0.57 -0.05 10.80
CA ARG A 50 1.47 0.67 11.70
C ARG A 50 1.81 2.05 11.17
N ALA A 51 2.06 2.17 9.87
CA ALA A 51 2.36 3.47 9.25
C ALA A 51 1.19 4.45 9.41
N VAL A 52 -0.04 3.96 9.27
CA VAL A 52 -1.24 4.77 9.51
C VAL A 52 -1.36 5.15 10.98
N ALA A 53 -1.20 4.18 11.87
CA ALA A 53 -1.33 4.39 13.32
C ALA A 53 -0.28 5.37 13.86
N GLU A 54 0.93 5.33 13.31
CA GLU A 54 2.02 6.23 13.71
C GLU A 54 1.95 7.61 13.06
N GLY A 55 0.98 7.84 12.20
CA GLY A 55 0.82 9.13 11.52
C GLY A 55 1.82 9.40 10.40
N ARG A 56 2.56 8.38 9.94
CA ARG A 56 3.50 8.55 8.83
C ARG A 56 2.80 8.73 7.51
N VAL A 57 1.60 8.17 7.39
CA VAL A 57 0.72 8.33 6.23
C VAL A 57 -0.70 8.56 6.70
N ASP A 58 -1.56 9.03 5.79
CA ASP A 58 -2.95 9.34 6.12
C ASP A 58 -3.87 8.16 5.81
N ARG A 59 -3.52 7.34 4.82
CA ARG A 59 -4.30 6.18 4.39
C ARG A 59 -3.37 5.02 4.05
N GLY A 60 -3.89 3.82 4.14
CA GLY A 60 -3.18 2.61 3.73
C GLY A 60 -4.00 1.78 2.76
N LEU A 61 -3.34 1.20 1.76
CA LEU A 61 -3.94 0.27 0.82
C LEU A 61 -3.18 -1.05 0.85
N LEU A 62 -3.93 -2.14 0.95
CA LEU A 62 -3.40 -3.49 0.89
C LEU A 62 -3.98 -4.18 -0.33
N ILE A 63 -3.13 -4.78 -1.14
CA ILE A 63 -3.52 -5.47 -2.37
C ILE A 63 -3.13 -6.93 -2.21
N CYS A 64 -4.09 -7.82 -2.36
CA CYS A 64 -3.85 -9.25 -2.30
C CYS A 64 -3.78 -9.87 -3.70
N GLY A 65 -3.39 -11.13 -3.78
CA GLY A 65 -3.23 -11.85 -5.04
C GLY A 65 -4.50 -12.02 -5.86
N THR A 66 -5.66 -11.82 -5.25
CA THR A 66 -6.96 -11.84 -5.96
C THR A 66 -7.30 -10.49 -6.60
N GLY A 67 -6.48 -9.48 -6.40
CA GLY A 67 -6.69 -8.16 -6.96
C GLY A 67 -7.57 -7.24 -6.13
N VAL A 68 -8.02 -7.68 -4.97
CA VAL A 68 -8.86 -6.88 -4.09
C VAL A 68 -7.99 -6.10 -3.13
N GLY A 69 -8.18 -4.79 -3.08
CA GLY A 69 -7.51 -3.92 -2.13
C GLY A 69 -8.36 -3.70 -0.89
N THR A 70 -7.70 -3.58 0.25
CA THR A 70 -8.32 -3.18 1.51
C THR A 70 -7.78 -1.81 1.88
N ALA A 71 -8.68 -0.87 2.14
CA ALA A 71 -8.29 0.47 2.58
C ALA A 71 -8.27 0.51 4.10
N ILE A 72 -7.19 1.08 4.65
CA ILE A 72 -7.04 1.32 6.08
C ILE A 72 -6.94 2.82 6.29
N ALA A 73 -7.82 3.34 7.07
CA ALA A 73 -7.85 4.78 7.36
C ALA A 73 -7.26 5.10 8.71
#